data_967ec74487d4679770bb1e09fd286f3a
#
_entry.id   967ec74487d4679770bb1e09fd286f3a
#
_cell.length_a   1.000
_cell.length_b   1.000
_cell.length_c   1.000
_cell.angle_alpha   90.00
_cell.angle_beta   90.00
_cell.angle_gamma   90.00
#
_symmetry.space_group_name_H-M   'P 1'
#
loop_
_entity.id
_entity.type
_entity.pdbx_description
1 polymer ?
#
loop_
_entity_poly.entity_id
_entity_poly.type
_entity_poly.pdbx_seq_one_letter_code
_entity_poly.pdbx_strand_id
1 'polypeptide(L)'
;KQALAAPGITFSKLASGKIIDGKAFAAGLRRNVSVEIAHLKKDHGLNPGLAVVLVGDDPASAVYVRNKGKQTREAGMQSFEHRLPADTTEANVLSLVESLNLDDSVNGILVQLPLPKQIDEQKVLTAINPDKDVDGFHVTNVGRIWTGGDALAPCTPYGCLLMLKDQLGDLSGKRAIIVGRSNIVGKPIAQLLLAANCTVTIAHSRTQDV
;
A
#
# COMPACT_ATOMS: atom_id res chain seq x y z
N LYS A 1 -8.13 12.66 25.69
CA LYS A 1 -7.19 12.77 24.55
C LYS A 1 -6.67 14.19 24.56
N GLN A 2 -5.63 14.45 25.33
CA GLN A 2 -4.92 15.73 25.32
C GLN A 2 -3.80 15.64 24.30
N ALA A 3 -3.80 16.54 23.31
CA ALA A 3 -2.68 16.75 22.42
C ALA A 3 -1.49 17.26 23.26
N LEU A 4 -0.36 16.59 23.20
CA LEU A 4 0.89 17.03 23.77
C LEU A 4 1.37 18.24 22.98
N ALA A 5 1.11 19.44 23.51
CA ALA A 5 1.76 20.65 23.07
C ALA A 5 3.17 20.68 23.71
N ALA A 6 4.20 20.52 22.91
CA ALA A 6 5.55 20.76 23.35
C ALA A 6 5.72 22.27 23.70
N PRO A 7 6.29 22.63 24.85
CA PRO A 7 6.49 24.03 25.21
C PRO A 7 7.53 24.66 24.27
N GLY A 8 7.12 25.70 23.54
CA GLY A 8 8.02 26.57 22.77
C GLY A 8 7.83 26.62 21.26
N ILE A 9 6.91 25.87 20.68
CA ILE A 9 6.58 25.99 19.24
C ILE A 9 5.33 26.86 19.09
N THR A 10 5.53 28.14 18.85
CA THR A 10 4.45 29.04 18.39
C THR A 10 4.25 28.83 16.88
N PHE A 11 3.13 28.21 16.52
CA PHE A 11 2.74 27.98 15.11
C PHE A 11 2.39 29.25 14.33
N SER A 12 2.57 30.44 14.91
CA SER A 12 2.22 31.74 14.32
C SER A 12 3.17 32.25 13.23
N LYS A 13 4.20 31.47 12.83
CA LYS A 13 5.16 31.82 11.76
C LYS A 13 5.38 30.71 10.73
N LEU A 14 4.49 29.78 10.58
CA LEU A 14 4.51 28.93 9.40
C LEU A 14 4.06 29.79 8.22
N ALA A 15 5.01 30.17 7.36
CA ALA A 15 4.72 30.68 6.04
C ALA A 15 3.64 29.80 5.40
N SER A 16 2.73 30.38 4.64
CA SER A 16 1.64 29.69 3.96
C SER A 16 2.14 28.38 3.33
N GLY A 17 1.89 27.26 3.99
CA GLY A 17 2.29 25.95 3.50
C GLY A 17 1.56 25.64 2.20
N LYS A 18 2.26 25.06 1.23
CA LYS A 18 1.64 24.58 0.00
C LYS A 18 0.86 23.30 0.31
N ILE A 19 -0.42 23.28 -0.03
CA ILE A 19 -1.22 22.04 0.06
C ILE A 19 -0.80 21.09 -1.06
N ILE A 20 -0.48 19.85 -0.71
CA ILE A 20 -0.29 18.76 -1.67
C ILE A 20 -1.65 18.08 -1.84
N ASP A 21 -2.29 18.28 -3.01
CA ASP A 21 -3.57 17.66 -3.32
C ASP A 21 -3.38 16.20 -3.74
N GLY A 22 -3.35 15.30 -2.76
CA GLY A 22 -3.24 13.87 -2.98
C GLY A 22 -4.40 13.27 -3.78
N LYS A 23 -5.60 13.88 -3.73
CA LYS A 23 -6.76 13.44 -4.51
C LYS A 23 -6.58 13.73 -6.01
N ALA A 24 -6.13 14.93 -6.34
CA ALA A 24 -5.80 15.31 -7.72
C ALA A 24 -4.63 14.48 -8.26
N PHE A 25 -3.58 14.28 -7.45
CA PHE A 25 -2.43 13.44 -7.80
C PHE A 25 -2.87 11.99 -8.12
N ALA A 26 -3.65 11.37 -7.23
CA ALA A 26 -4.16 10.01 -7.44
C ALA A 26 -5.07 9.90 -8.67
N ALA A 27 -5.87 10.94 -8.99
CA ALA A 27 -6.68 10.96 -10.20
C ALA A 27 -5.82 11.00 -11.47
N GLY A 28 -4.70 11.74 -11.44
CA GLY A 28 -3.71 11.76 -12.52
C GLY A 28 -3.08 10.38 -12.73
N LEU A 29 -2.62 9.76 -11.64
CA LEU A 29 -2.02 8.43 -11.68
C LEU A 29 -2.98 7.38 -12.26
N ARG A 30 -4.25 7.37 -11.82
CA ARG A 30 -5.25 6.43 -12.37
C ARG A 30 -5.50 6.62 -13.86
N ARG A 31 -5.47 7.86 -14.38
CA ARG A 31 -5.57 8.08 -15.83
C ARG A 31 -4.39 7.45 -16.56
N ASN A 32 -3.17 7.61 -16.08
CA ASN A 32 -2.00 6.98 -16.67
C ASN A 32 -2.12 5.45 -16.65
N VAL A 33 -2.53 4.87 -15.53
CA VAL A 33 -2.79 3.42 -15.43
C VAL A 33 -3.84 2.98 -16.46
N SER A 34 -4.92 3.73 -16.66
CA SER A 34 -5.95 3.38 -17.65
C SER A 34 -5.38 3.38 -19.08
N VAL A 35 -4.47 4.28 -19.41
CA VAL A 35 -3.79 4.31 -20.72
C VAL A 35 -2.92 3.07 -20.91
N GLU A 36 -2.11 2.72 -19.90
CA GLU A 36 -1.25 1.52 -19.95
C GLU A 36 -2.07 0.24 -20.05
N ILE A 37 -3.19 0.14 -19.33
CA ILE A 37 -4.12 -0.99 -19.45
C ILE A 37 -4.68 -1.10 -20.89
N ALA A 38 -5.02 0.02 -21.51
CA ALA A 38 -5.50 0.02 -22.90
C ALA A 38 -4.42 -0.48 -23.88
N HIS A 39 -3.15 -0.11 -23.67
CA HIS A 39 -2.01 -0.62 -24.43
C HIS A 39 -1.84 -2.13 -24.23
N LEU A 40 -1.83 -2.62 -22.97
CA LEU A 40 -1.72 -4.05 -22.67
C LEU A 40 -2.81 -4.87 -23.38
N LYS A 41 -4.05 -4.37 -23.36
CA LYS A 41 -5.17 -5.03 -24.05
C LYS A 41 -4.98 -5.06 -25.57
N LYS A 42 -4.60 -3.92 -26.16
CA LYS A 42 -4.46 -3.77 -27.59
C LYS A 42 -3.27 -4.56 -28.14
N ASP A 43 -2.12 -4.45 -27.49
CA ASP A 43 -0.84 -4.89 -28.05
C ASP A 43 -0.51 -6.32 -27.66
N HIS A 44 -1.06 -6.81 -26.52
CA HIS A 44 -0.77 -8.14 -25.97
C HIS A 44 -2.01 -9.00 -25.71
N GLY A 45 -3.21 -8.46 -25.90
CA GLY A 45 -4.46 -9.18 -25.57
C GLY A 45 -4.66 -9.41 -24.05
N LEU A 46 -3.84 -8.77 -23.20
CA LEU A 46 -3.85 -8.95 -21.76
C LEU A 46 -4.90 -8.05 -21.10
N ASN A 47 -5.71 -8.62 -20.22
CA ASN A 47 -6.67 -7.88 -19.41
C ASN A 47 -6.36 -8.11 -17.92
N PRO A 48 -5.53 -7.25 -17.30
CA PRO A 48 -5.11 -7.46 -15.91
C PRO A 48 -6.27 -7.57 -14.94
N GLY A 49 -6.15 -8.48 -13.98
CA GLY A 49 -7.14 -8.75 -12.96
C GLY A 49 -6.62 -8.54 -11.55
N LEU A 50 -7.41 -7.87 -10.71
CA LEU A 50 -7.15 -7.68 -9.29
C LEU A 50 -8.18 -8.44 -8.47
N ALA A 51 -7.72 -9.37 -7.64
CA ALA A 51 -8.53 -10.04 -6.64
C ALA A 51 -8.41 -9.31 -5.29
N VAL A 52 -9.54 -9.03 -4.67
CA VAL A 52 -9.62 -8.42 -3.34
C VAL A 52 -10.41 -9.35 -2.44
N VAL A 53 -9.79 -9.78 -1.34
CA VAL A 53 -10.38 -10.65 -0.33
C VAL A 53 -10.73 -9.81 0.90
N LEU A 54 -11.98 -9.87 1.33
CA LEU A 54 -12.49 -9.28 2.57
C LEU A 54 -13.06 -10.38 3.45
N VAL A 55 -12.64 -10.44 4.70
CA VAL A 55 -13.18 -11.38 5.69
C VAL A 55 -13.86 -10.59 6.80
N GLY A 56 -15.16 -10.84 7.01
CA GLY A 56 -15.98 -10.13 7.99
C GLY A 56 -16.63 -8.88 7.44
N ASP A 57 -17.32 -8.17 8.33
CA ASP A 57 -18.26 -7.09 8.01
C ASP A 57 -17.80 -5.73 8.59
N ASP A 58 -16.47 -5.51 8.77
CA ASP A 58 -15.97 -4.21 9.22
C ASP A 58 -16.38 -3.11 8.25
N PRO A 59 -17.16 -2.09 8.69
CA PRO A 59 -17.70 -1.06 7.79
C PRO A 59 -16.61 -0.25 7.09
N ALA A 60 -15.48 0.01 7.73
CA ALA A 60 -14.37 0.76 7.14
C ALA A 60 -13.73 -0.04 6.02
N SER A 61 -13.43 -1.32 6.27
CA SER A 61 -12.88 -2.26 5.29
C SER A 61 -13.81 -2.43 4.09
N ALA A 62 -15.13 -2.53 4.32
CA ALA A 62 -16.13 -2.64 3.25
C ALA A 62 -16.14 -1.41 2.32
N VAL A 63 -15.95 -0.19 2.85
CA VAL A 63 -15.83 1.02 2.04
C VAL A 63 -14.56 1.01 1.20
N TYR A 64 -13.42 0.60 1.77
CA TYR A 64 -12.16 0.49 1.05
C TYR A 64 -12.24 -0.52 -0.10
N VAL A 65 -12.77 -1.71 0.15
CA VAL A 65 -12.92 -2.76 -0.86
C VAL A 65 -13.84 -2.30 -2.00
N ARG A 66 -15.00 -1.70 -1.68
CA ARG A 66 -15.90 -1.15 -2.70
C ARG A 66 -15.23 -0.10 -3.58
N ASN A 67 -14.47 0.82 -2.97
CA ASN A 67 -13.73 1.85 -3.70
C ASN A 67 -12.63 1.26 -4.56
N LYS A 68 -11.88 0.26 -4.06
CA LYS A 68 -10.87 -0.47 -4.83
C LYS A 68 -11.50 -1.13 -6.05
N GLY A 69 -12.57 -1.91 -5.88
CA GLY A 69 -13.25 -2.57 -6.99
C GLY A 69 -13.81 -1.60 -8.03
N LYS A 70 -14.39 -0.46 -7.59
CA LYS A 70 -14.84 0.60 -8.49
C LYS A 70 -13.69 1.17 -9.31
N GLN A 71 -12.59 1.58 -8.65
CA GLN A 71 -11.44 2.20 -9.30
C GLN A 71 -10.70 1.23 -10.22
N THR A 72 -10.63 -0.05 -9.87
CA THR A 72 -10.07 -1.11 -10.72
C THR A 72 -10.84 -1.22 -12.03
N ARG A 73 -12.17 -1.28 -11.96
CA ARG A 73 -13.02 -1.33 -13.17
C ARG A 73 -12.95 -0.03 -13.99
N GLU A 74 -12.92 1.13 -13.33
CA GLU A 74 -12.76 2.43 -14.01
C GLU A 74 -11.41 2.55 -14.72
N ALA A 75 -10.35 1.93 -14.19
CA ALA A 75 -9.06 1.84 -14.86
C ALA A 75 -9.05 0.86 -16.04
N GLY A 76 -10.12 0.09 -16.23
CA GLY A 76 -10.26 -0.87 -17.32
C GLY A 76 -9.76 -2.28 -16.99
N MET A 77 -9.43 -2.58 -15.73
CA MET A 77 -9.01 -3.91 -15.26
C MET A 77 -10.20 -4.79 -14.88
N GLN A 78 -9.98 -6.09 -14.79
CA GLN A 78 -10.90 -7.02 -14.15
C GLN A 78 -10.82 -6.86 -12.62
N SER A 79 -11.96 -6.98 -11.95
CA SER A 79 -12.03 -6.86 -10.48
C SER A 79 -12.76 -8.07 -9.93
N PHE A 80 -12.07 -8.90 -9.17
CA PHE A 80 -12.59 -10.09 -8.50
C PHE A 80 -12.73 -9.78 -7.01
N GLU A 81 -13.95 -9.77 -6.50
CA GLU A 81 -14.22 -9.45 -5.09
C GLU A 81 -14.71 -10.69 -4.37
N HIS A 82 -13.97 -11.12 -3.35
CA HIS A 82 -14.27 -12.26 -2.50
C HIS A 82 -14.62 -11.78 -1.10
N ARG A 83 -15.91 -11.90 -0.73
CA ARG A 83 -16.40 -11.60 0.61
C ARG A 83 -16.64 -12.88 1.38
N LEU A 84 -15.92 -13.04 2.46
CA LEU A 84 -16.01 -14.20 3.33
C LEU A 84 -16.67 -13.79 4.67
N PRO A 85 -17.50 -14.66 5.27
CA PRO A 85 -18.10 -14.43 6.58
C PRO A 85 -17.03 -14.21 7.68
N ALA A 86 -17.42 -13.52 8.76
CA ALA A 86 -16.51 -13.22 9.87
C ALA A 86 -16.02 -14.46 10.63
N ASP A 87 -16.77 -15.54 10.60
CA ASP A 87 -16.45 -16.83 11.20
C ASP A 87 -15.65 -17.78 10.28
N THR A 88 -15.24 -17.28 9.10
CA THR A 88 -14.41 -18.05 8.16
C THR A 88 -13.15 -18.55 8.85
N THR A 89 -12.81 -19.81 8.59
CA THR A 89 -11.59 -20.43 9.14
C THR A 89 -10.34 -19.98 8.38
N GLU A 90 -9.19 -19.98 9.04
CA GLU A 90 -7.90 -19.74 8.41
C GLU A 90 -7.66 -20.65 7.21
N ALA A 91 -7.99 -21.93 7.33
CA ALA A 91 -7.85 -22.90 6.24
C ALA A 91 -8.62 -22.51 4.98
N ASN A 92 -9.84 -21.99 5.13
CA ASN A 92 -10.65 -21.55 3.99
C ASN A 92 -10.05 -20.31 3.30
N VAL A 93 -9.50 -19.37 4.08
CA VAL A 93 -8.83 -18.19 3.53
C VAL A 93 -7.55 -18.61 2.78
N LEU A 94 -6.75 -19.50 3.34
CA LEU A 94 -5.54 -20.01 2.70
C LEU A 94 -5.87 -20.78 1.40
N SER A 95 -6.92 -21.59 1.38
CA SER A 95 -7.38 -22.30 0.18
C SER A 95 -7.84 -21.33 -0.91
N LEU A 96 -8.54 -20.26 -0.55
CA LEU A 96 -8.89 -19.21 -1.50
C LEU A 96 -7.64 -18.52 -2.06
N VAL A 97 -6.69 -18.14 -1.22
CA VAL A 97 -5.42 -17.51 -1.65
C VAL A 97 -4.66 -18.42 -2.61
N GLU A 98 -4.59 -19.73 -2.31
CA GLU A 98 -3.95 -20.71 -3.18
C GLU A 98 -4.65 -20.77 -4.55
N SER A 99 -5.97 -20.80 -4.59
CA SER A 99 -6.73 -20.79 -5.86
C SER A 99 -6.47 -19.54 -6.67
N LEU A 100 -6.39 -18.36 -6.03
CA LEU A 100 -6.07 -17.09 -6.68
C LEU A 100 -4.62 -17.03 -7.18
N ASN A 101 -3.69 -17.65 -6.46
CA ASN A 101 -2.31 -17.77 -6.92
C ASN A 101 -2.20 -18.55 -8.24
N LEU A 102 -3.04 -19.58 -8.42
CA LEU A 102 -3.06 -20.45 -9.59
C LEU A 102 -3.92 -19.91 -10.74
N ASP A 103 -4.74 -18.91 -10.51
CA ASP A 103 -5.62 -18.32 -11.53
C ASP A 103 -4.83 -17.33 -12.41
N ASP A 104 -4.67 -17.64 -13.68
CA ASP A 104 -3.96 -16.80 -14.67
C ASP A 104 -4.70 -15.50 -14.97
N SER A 105 -6.00 -15.41 -14.71
CA SER A 105 -6.77 -14.18 -14.85
C SER A 105 -6.53 -13.18 -13.71
N VAL A 106 -5.92 -13.64 -12.59
CA VAL A 106 -5.58 -12.85 -11.41
C VAL A 106 -4.10 -12.50 -11.44
N ASN A 107 -3.79 -11.22 -11.69
CA ASN A 107 -2.43 -10.71 -11.72
C ASN A 107 -2.03 -10.02 -10.41
N GLY A 108 -2.99 -9.68 -9.57
CA GLY A 108 -2.74 -9.12 -8.26
C GLY A 108 -3.73 -9.62 -7.22
N ILE A 109 -3.24 -9.88 -6.01
CA ILE A 109 -4.04 -10.33 -4.87
C ILE A 109 -3.86 -9.35 -3.73
N LEU A 110 -4.97 -8.93 -3.14
CA LEU A 110 -5.03 -8.08 -1.98
C LEU A 110 -5.95 -8.69 -0.93
N VAL A 111 -5.42 -8.94 0.25
CA VAL A 111 -6.21 -9.35 1.41
C VAL A 111 -6.39 -8.14 2.32
N GLN A 112 -7.64 -7.67 2.46
CA GLN A 112 -7.95 -6.48 3.23
C GLN A 112 -7.74 -6.73 4.73
N LEU A 113 -6.83 -5.99 5.34
CA LEU A 113 -6.59 -6.01 6.77
C LEU A 113 -7.50 -5.00 7.51
N PRO A 114 -7.81 -5.22 8.79
CA PRO A 114 -7.41 -6.38 9.61
C PRO A 114 -8.24 -7.63 9.31
N LEU A 115 -7.67 -8.80 9.60
CA LEU A 115 -8.40 -10.08 9.57
C LEU A 115 -9.03 -10.38 10.93
N PRO A 116 -10.10 -11.22 10.99
CA PRO A 116 -10.63 -11.74 12.25
C PRO A 116 -9.59 -12.48 13.07
N LYS A 117 -9.72 -12.42 14.41
CA LYS A 117 -8.70 -12.91 15.38
C LYS A 117 -8.32 -14.39 15.24
N GLN A 118 -9.19 -15.23 14.68
CA GLN A 118 -8.94 -16.65 14.46
C GLN A 118 -8.03 -16.93 13.25
N ILE A 119 -7.67 -15.90 12.50
CA ILE A 119 -6.82 -16.00 11.29
C ILE A 119 -5.50 -15.30 11.58
N ASP A 120 -4.39 -15.99 11.34
CA ASP A 120 -3.05 -15.41 11.39
C ASP A 120 -2.79 -14.58 10.13
N GLU A 121 -2.80 -13.25 10.28
CA GLU A 121 -2.55 -12.32 9.17
C GLU A 121 -1.22 -12.59 8.46
N GLN A 122 -0.16 -12.85 9.24
CA GLN A 122 1.17 -13.06 8.66
C GLN A 122 1.22 -14.34 7.83
N LYS A 123 0.54 -15.39 8.27
CA LYS A 123 0.45 -16.65 7.54
C LYS A 123 -0.29 -16.48 6.22
N VAL A 124 -1.41 -15.73 6.22
CA VAL A 124 -2.17 -15.42 5.01
C VAL A 124 -1.35 -14.58 4.04
N LEU A 125 -0.70 -13.51 4.52
CA LEU A 125 0.14 -12.64 3.69
C LEU A 125 1.32 -13.40 3.07
N THR A 126 1.91 -14.34 3.81
CA THR A 126 3.02 -15.16 3.32
C THR A 126 2.56 -16.26 2.33
N ALA A 127 1.28 -16.60 2.32
CA ALA A 127 0.72 -17.55 1.35
C ALA A 127 0.45 -16.94 -0.03
N ILE A 128 0.39 -15.61 -0.14
CA ILE A 128 0.23 -14.92 -1.44
C ILE A 128 1.52 -15.13 -2.25
N ASN A 129 1.39 -15.44 -3.55
CA ASN A 129 2.54 -15.45 -4.43
C ASN A 129 3.19 -14.04 -4.44
N PRO A 130 4.49 -13.90 -4.12
CA PRO A 130 5.17 -12.60 -4.09
C PRO A 130 4.99 -11.76 -5.34
N ASP A 131 4.87 -12.37 -6.50
CA ASP A 131 4.71 -11.69 -7.78
C ASP A 131 3.26 -11.19 -8.01
N LYS A 132 2.30 -11.66 -7.18
CA LYS A 132 0.90 -11.20 -7.15
C LYS A 132 0.57 -10.36 -5.91
N ASP A 133 1.51 -10.18 -4.96
CA ASP A 133 1.32 -9.41 -3.72
C ASP A 133 1.34 -7.90 -4.02
N VAL A 134 0.20 -7.33 -4.37
CA VAL A 134 0.10 -5.92 -4.75
C VAL A 134 0.19 -4.95 -3.57
N ASP A 135 0.07 -5.42 -2.34
CA ASP A 135 0.30 -4.60 -1.14
C ASP A 135 1.78 -4.55 -0.71
N GLY A 136 2.63 -5.45 -1.27
CA GLY A 136 4.06 -5.52 -0.98
C GLY A 136 4.38 -5.91 0.46
N PHE A 137 3.52 -6.69 1.11
CA PHE A 137 3.70 -7.10 2.51
C PHE A 137 4.40 -8.46 2.66
N HIS A 138 4.51 -9.22 1.57
CA HIS A 138 5.20 -10.50 1.59
C HIS A 138 6.68 -10.30 1.93
N VAL A 139 7.22 -11.14 2.81
CA VAL A 139 8.61 -11.02 3.31
C VAL A 139 9.64 -10.99 2.18
N THR A 140 9.38 -11.70 1.08
CA THR A 140 10.23 -11.69 -0.12
C THR A 140 10.26 -10.30 -0.75
N ASN A 141 9.11 -9.63 -0.93
CA ASN A 141 9.04 -8.29 -1.49
C ASN A 141 9.70 -7.27 -0.56
N VAL A 142 9.45 -7.36 0.74
CA VAL A 142 10.14 -6.55 1.74
C VAL A 142 11.65 -6.72 1.64
N GLY A 143 12.15 -7.96 1.56
CA GLY A 143 13.58 -8.24 1.41
C GLY A 143 14.15 -7.71 0.10
N ARG A 144 13.48 -7.93 -1.02
CA ARG A 144 13.89 -7.42 -2.34
C ARG A 144 14.03 -5.90 -2.34
N ILE A 145 13.04 -5.16 -1.83
CA ILE A 145 13.12 -3.70 -1.73
C ILE A 145 14.33 -3.27 -0.86
N TRP A 146 14.61 -3.93 0.28
CA TRP A 146 15.76 -3.60 1.14
C TRP A 146 17.10 -3.81 0.45
N THR A 147 17.19 -4.76 -0.44
CA THR A 147 18.43 -5.09 -1.18
C THR A 147 18.55 -4.36 -2.51
N GLY A 148 17.61 -3.47 -2.85
CA GLY A 148 17.58 -2.74 -4.12
C GLY A 148 17.10 -3.59 -5.29
N GLY A 149 16.46 -4.73 -5.03
CA GLY A 149 15.85 -5.60 -6.03
C GLY A 149 14.49 -5.07 -6.49
N ASP A 150 14.04 -5.58 -7.63
CA ASP A 150 12.71 -5.27 -8.17
C ASP A 150 11.62 -6.02 -7.40
N ALA A 151 10.65 -5.28 -6.89
CA ALA A 151 9.52 -5.80 -6.12
C ALA A 151 8.36 -4.81 -6.05
N LEU A 152 7.19 -5.35 -5.76
CA LEU A 152 6.01 -4.54 -5.42
C LEU A 152 6.21 -3.91 -4.04
N ALA A 153 6.06 -2.58 -3.97
CA ALA A 153 6.19 -1.82 -2.74
C ALA A 153 4.82 -1.52 -2.12
N PRO A 154 4.72 -1.42 -0.79
CA PRO A 154 3.47 -1.04 -0.13
C PRO A 154 2.90 0.27 -0.70
N CYS A 155 1.60 0.24 -1.05
CA CYS A 155 0.96 1.31 -1.82
C CYS A 155 1.00 2.67 -1.14
N THR A 156 0.74 2.75 0.17
CA THR A 156 0.74 4.03 0.91
C THR A 156 2.14 4.65 0.97
N PRO A 157 3.21 3.95 1.38
CA PRO A 157 4.58 4.45 1.32
C PRO A 157 5.02 4.85 -0.10
N TYR A 158 4.69 4.04 -1.08
CA TYR A 158 5.05 4.34 -2.47
C TYR A 158 4.33 5.58 -3.00
N GLY A 159 3.04 5.74 -2.69
CA GLY A 159 2.28 6.94 -3.01
C GLY A 159 2.88 8.21 -2.36
N CYS A 160 3.32 8.11 -1.10
CA CYS A 160 4.02 9.20 -0.42
C CYS A 160 5.33 9.54 -1.15
N LEU A 161 6.14 8.55 -1.52
CA LEU A 161 7.37 8.77 -2.28
C LEU A 161 7.12 9.47 -3.60
N LEU A 162 6.11 9.04 -4.36
CA LEU A 162 5.74 9.65 -5.65
C LEU A 162 5.34 11.12 -5.47
N MET A 163 4.51 11.44 -4.48
CA MET A 163 4.11 12.82 -4.18
C MET A 163 5.31 13.67 -3.72
N LEU A 164 6.24 13.11 -2.94
CA LEU A 164 7.45 13.83 -2.53
C LEU A 164 8.34 14.13 -3.73
N LYS A 165 8.53 13.18 -4.64
CA LYS A 165 9.29 13.40 -5.88
C LYS A 165 8.63 14.43 -6.79
N ASP A 166 7.30 14.41 -6.90
CA ASP A 166 6.55 15.41 -7.68
C ASP A 166 6.74 16.84 -7.13
N GLN A 167 6.76 17.00 -5.81
CA GLN A 167 6.85 18.32 -5.17
C GLN A 167 8.29 18.83 -4.98
N LEU A 168 9.25 17.95 -4.77
CA LEU A 168 10.61 18.29 -4.36
C LEU A 168 11.67 17.93 -5.41
N GLY A 169 11.29 17.20 -6.45
CA GLY A 169 12.22 16.68 -7.46
C GLY A 169 13.15 15.62 -6.87
N ASP A 170 14.45 15.80 -7.05
CA ASP A 170 15.46 14.91 -6.47
C ASP A 170 15.47 15.00 -4.95
N LEU A 171 15.44 13.82 -4.31
CA LEU A 171 15.46 13.67 -2.86
C LEU A 171 16.85 13.42 -2.28
N SER A 172 17.88 13.30 -3.13
CA SER A 172 19.26 13.02 -2.69
C SER A 172 19.74 14.06 -1.68
N GLY A 173 20.33 13.58 -0.60
CA GLY A 173 20.89 14.40 0.49
C GLY A 173 19.85 15.04 1.42
N LYS A 174 18.56 14.88 1.17
CA LYS A 174 17.51 15.39 2.07
C LYS A 174 17.46 14.57 3.35
N ARG A 175 17.03 15.21 4.45
CA ARG A 175 16.83 14.57 5.74
C ARG A 175 15.34 14.28 5.92
N ALA A 176 15.02 13.03 6.26
CA ALA A 176 13.66 12.57 6.51
C ALA A 176 13.53 12.01 7.93
N ILE A 177 12.49 12.44 8.62
CA ILE A 177 12.12 11.90 9.93
C ILE A 177 10.79 11.20 9.79
N ILE A 178 10.76 9.91 10.10
CA ILE A 178 9.56 9.08 10.08
C ILE A 178 9.09 8.87 11.51
N VAL A 179 7.86 9.31 11.83
CA VAL A 179 7.26 9.09 13.15
C VAL A 179 6.37 7.86 13.07
N GLY A 180 6.90 6.73 13.49
CA GLY A 180 6.25 5.41 13.45
C GLY A 180 7.11 4.34 12.79
N ARG A 181 6.83 3.06 13.09
CA ARG A 181 7.58 1.91 12.58
C ARG A 181 6.69 0.71 12.26
N SER A 182 5.49 0.96 11.77
CA SER A 182 4.62 -0.14 11.33
C SER A 182 5.23 -0.88 10.14
N ASN A 183 4.92 -2.16 10.01
CA ASN A 183 5.40 -2.97 8.89
C ASN A 183 4.78 -2.54 7.56
N ILE A 184 3.59 -1.94 7.60
CA ILE A 184 2.82 -1.58 6.41
C ILE A 184 3.05 -0.13 5.93
N VAL A 185 3.59 0.76 6.78
CA VAL A 185 3.84 2.17 6.41
C VAL A 185 5.21 2.66 6.86
N GLY A 186 5.49 2.66 8.19
CA GLY A 186 6.67 3.35 8.75
C GLY A 186 8.00 2.77 8.26
N LYS A 187 8.16 1.45 8.31
CA LYS A 187 9.37 0.80 7.81
C LYS A 187 9.51 0.91 6.29
N PRO A 188 8.45 0.64 5.49
CA PRO A 188 8.56 0.76 4.04
C PRO A 188 8.87 2.18 3.56
N ILE A 189 8.27 3.24 4.12
CA ILE A 189 8.58 4.60 3.68
C ILE A 189 10.01 4.99 4.04
N ALA A 190 10.51 4.57 5.20
CA ALA A 190 11.91 4.79 5.58
C ALA A 190 12.88 4.19 4.56
N GLN A 191 12.60 2.97 4.14
CA GLN A 191 13.37 2.23 3.16
C GLN A 191 13.33 2.89 1.77
N LEU A 192 12.14 3.24 1.28
CA LEU A 192 11.97 3.90 -0.01
C LEU A 192 12.69 5.26 -0.07
N LEU A 193 12.68 6.02 1.04
CA LEU A 193 13.41 7.28 1.14
C LEU A 193 14.93 7.07 1.23
N LEU A 194 15.39 6.03 1.94
CA LEU A 194 16.80 5.64 1.94
C LEU A 194 17.28 5.27 0.54
N ALA A 195 16.50 4.48 -0.20
CA ALA A 195 16.77 4.13 -1.59
C ALA A 195 16.76 5.36 -2.53
N ALA A 196 16.03 6.43 -2.16
CA ALA A 196 16.07 7.72 -2.84
C ALA A 196 17.20 8.64 -2.34
N ASN A 197 18.21 8.10 -1.68
CA ASN A 197 19.40 8.80 -1.14
C ASN A 197 19.11 9.83 -0.05
N CYS A 198 17.99 9.68 0.69
CA CYS A 198 17.74 10.47 1.88
C CYS A 198 18.54 9.95 3.08
N THR A 199 18.90 10.85 4.00
CA THR A 199 19.28 10.46 5.37
C THR A 199 17.98 10.27 6.17
N VAL A 200 17.76 9.07 6.70
CA VAL A 200 16.51 8.70 7.34
C VAL A 200 16.67 8.48 8.85
N THR A 201 15.82 9.12 9.63
CA THR A 201 15.65 8.89 11.06
C THR A 201 14.25 8.33 11.33
N ILE A 202 14.17 7.27 12.15
CA ILE A 202 12.88 6.70 12.57
C ILE A 202 12.70 6.97 14.06
N ALA A 203 11.65 7.73 14.41
CA ALA A 203 11.18 7.94 15.75
C ALA A 203 9.91 7.10 16.01
N HIS A 204 9.76 6.58 17.21
CA HIS A 204 8.63 5.72 17.57
C HIS A 204 8.30 5.82 19.08
N SER A 205 7.27 5.14 19.52
CA SER A 205 6.77 5.17 20.92
C SER A 205 7.79 4.79 22.01
N ARG A 206 8.96 4.29 21.63
CA ARG A 206 10.07 3.99 22.55
C ARG A 206 11.27 4.92 22.39
N THR A 207 11.19 5.90 21.48
CA THR A 207 12.24 6.90 21.31
C THR A 207 12.16 7.87 22.48
N GLN A 208 13.31 8.17 23.07
CA GLN A 208 13.45 9.17 24.12
C GLN A 208 13.61 10.55 23.48
N ASP A 209 13.03 11.58 24.10
CA ASP A 209 13.19 13.00 23.74
C ASP A 209 12.87 13.30 22.25
N VAL A 210 11.66 12.87 21.80
CA VAL A 210 11.17 13.12 20.42
C VAL A 210 10.58 14.51 20.29
#